data_5ba9b86c208f212d9ba874202371d550
#
_entry.id   5ba9b86c208f212d9ba874202371d550
#
_cell.length_a   1.000
_cell.length_b   1.000
_cell.length_c   1.000
_cell.angle_alpha   90.00
_cell.angle_beta   90.00
_cell.angle_gamma   90.00
#
_symmetry.space_group_name_H-M   'P 1'
#
loop_
_entity.id
_entity.type
_entity.pdbx_description
1 polymer ?
#
loop_
_entity_poly.entity_id
_entity_poly.type
_entity_poly.pdbx_seq_one_letter_code
_entity_poly.pdbx_strand_id
1 'polypeptide(L)'
;HRIEVGGTVQGVGFRPFVWRLATELRITGAVRNAGGLVEIDAYGSADALARMAARLRTEAPPQASVESVTVRPLPDADPVPDAGFRVADSGTHRTTDRLFPPDLAICPDCLAELADPGDRRYRYPFINCTGCGPRATIIDSLPYDRPSTTMVDFALCPACLVEYTDPADRRFHAEPVACPACGPTLRWVSGPDAAPGGDAVTGDAVTGDAA
;
A
#
# COMPACT_ATOMS: atom_id res chain seq x y z
N HIS A 1 -13.23 -18.87 -8.31
CA HIS A 1 -12.32 -19.45 -7.33
C HIS A 1 -11.88 -18.40 -6.31
N ARG A 2 -11.72 -18.83 -5.07
CA ARG A 2 -11.02 -18.07 -4.03
C ARG A 2 -9.57 -18.50 -3.99
N ILE A 3 -8.65 -17.52 -4.06
CA ILE A 3 -7.21 -17.75 -3.94
C ILE A 3 -6.76 -17.05 -2.66
N GLU A 4 -6.19 -17.79 -1.73
CA GLU A 4 -5.60 -17.29 -0.49
C GLU A 4 -4.08 -17.32 -0.62
N VAL A 5 -3.44 -16.18 -0.37
CA VAL A 5 -1.98 -16.05 -0.45
C VAL A 5 -1.43 -15.69 0.92
N GLY A 6 -0.54 -16.53 1.45
CA GLY A 6 0.12 -16.35 2.73
C GLY A 6 1.60 -16.04 2.58
N GLY A 7 2.15 -15.40 3.62
CA GLY A 7 3.52 -14.92 3.70
C GLY A 7 3.60 -13.41 3.90
N THR A 8 4.74 -12.79 3.59
CA THR A 8 4.91 -11.34 3.63
C THR A 8 4.30 -10.72 2.36
N VAL A 9 2.97 -10.50 2.37
CA VAL A 9 2.20 -10.07 1.20
C VAL A 9 1.38 -8.78 1.44
N GLN A 10 1.48 -8.17 2.61
CA GLN A 10 0.80 -6.91 2.92
C GLN A 10 1.79 -5.74 3.03
N GLY A 11 1.39 -4.56 2.57
CA GLY A 11 2.24 -3.36 2.58
C GLY A 11 3.42 -3.36 1.59
N VAL A 12 3.52 -4.36 0.74
CA VAL A 12 4.61 -4.58 -0.21
C VAL A 12 4.17 -4.45 -1.68
N GLY A 13 3.07 -3.75 -1.93
CA GLY A 13 2.52 -3.57 -3.28
C GLY A 13 1.85 -4.82 -3.86
N PHE A 14 1.51 -5.81 -3.03
CA PHE A 14 0.96 -7.07 -3.51
C PHE A 14 -0.46 -6.93 -4.09
N ARG A 15 -1.37 -6.16 -3.44
CA ARG A 15 -2.72 -5.89 -3.99
C ARG A 15 -2.68 -5.19 -5.36
N PRO A 16 -1.89 -4.11 -5.57
CA PRO A 16 -1.64 -3.54 -6.89
C PRO A 16 -1.10 -4.52 -7.91
N PHE A 17 -0.18 -5.39 -7.52
CA PHE A 17 0.36 -6.43 -8.38
C PHE A 17 -0.74 -7.42 -8.82
N VAL A 18 -1.55 -7.92 -7.89
CA VAL A 18 -2.69 -8.81 -8.18
C VAL A 18 -3.67 -8.15 -9.13
N TRP A 19 -3.97 -6.87 -8.93
CA TRP A 19 -4.86 -6.11 -9.81
C TRP A 19 -4.34 -6.06 -11.25
N ARG A 20 -3.06 -5.73 -11.45
CA ARG A 20 -2.43 -5.71 -12.79
C ARG A 20 -2.46 -7.09 -13.45
N LEU A 21 -2.09 -8.11 -12.69
CA LEU A 21 -2.08 -9.49 -13.15
C LEU A 21 -3.48 -9.98 -13.58
N ALA A 22 -4.50 -9.69 -12.78
CA ALA A 22 -5.89 -10.04 -13.09
C ALA A 22 -6.38 -9.32 -14.36
N THR A 23 -6.05 -8.04 -14.50
CA THR A 23 -6.39 -7.23 -15.67
C THR A 23 -5.75 -7.79 -16.94
N GLU A 24 -4.46 -8.13 -16.89
CA GLU A 24 -3.73 -8.76 -18.00
C GLU A 24 -4.36 -10.11 -18.41
N LEU A 25 -4.72 -10.92 -17.43
CA LEU A 25 -5.32 -12.24 -17.66
C LEU A 25 -6.83 -12.18 -17.94
N ARG A 26 -7.43 -10.99 -17.98
CA ARG A 26 -8.88 -10.78 -18.17
C ARG A 26 -9.72 -11.53 -17.13
N ILE A 27 -9.24 -11.57 -15.90
CA ILE A 27 -9.94 -12.10 -14.74
C ILE A 27 -10.76 -10.98 -14.12
N THR A 28 -12.01 -11.25 -13.75
CA THR A 28 -12.86 -10.34 -12.96
C THR A 28 -12.86 -10.74 -11.50
N GLY A 29 -13.22 -9.80 -10.61
CA GLY A 29 -13.27 -10.09 -9.18
C GLY A 29 -12.69 -9.03 -8.28
N ALA A 30 -12.12 -9.46 -7.17
CA ALA A 30 -11.55 -8.55 -6.19
C ALA A 30 -10.38 -9.15 -5.42
N VAL A 31 -9.47 -8.28 -4.95
CA VAL A 31 -8.42 -8.62 -3.99
C VAL A 31 -8.58 -7.78 -2.74
N ARG A 32 -8.38 -8.40 -1.55
CA ARG A 32 -8.41 -7.72 -0.24
C ARG A 32 -7.40 -8.31 0.72
N ASN A 33 -7.04 -7.54 1.73
CA ASN A 33 -6.36 -8.08 2.89
C ASN A 33 -7.37 -8.79 3.81
N ALA A 34 -7.04 -9.97 4.30
CA ALA A 34 -7.89 -10.75 5.18
C ALA A 34 -7.03 -11.39 6.29
N GLY A 35 -6.97 -10.73 7.44
CA GLY A 35 -6.29 -11.24 8.66
C GLY A 35 -4.79 -11.41 8.46
N GLY A 36 -3.98 -11.66 7.90
CA GLY A 36 -2.55 -11.88 7.63
C GLY A 36 -2.31 -12.44 6.23
N LEU A 37 -3.41 -12.73 5.51
CA LEU A 37 -3.40 -13.26 4.15
C LEU A 37 -3.85 -12.18 3.17
N VAL A 38 -3.59 -12.41 1.90
CA VAL A 38 -4.29 -11.73 0.81
C VAL A 38 -5.30 -12.72 0.22
N GLU A 39 -6.56 -12.30 0.16
CA GLU A 39 -7.68 -13.07 -0.39
C GLU A 39 -8.09 -12.49 -1.74
N ILE A 40 -8.26 -13.37 -2.71
CA ILE A 40 -8.59 -13.02 -4.09
C ILE A 40 -9.82 -13.82 -4.51
N ASP A 41 -10.92 -13.13 -4.78
CA ASP A 41 -12.08 -13.73 -5.42
C ASP A 41 -11.93 -13.53 -6.94
N ALA A 42 -11.66 -14.60 -7.66
CA ALA A 42 -11.27 -14.57 -9.06
C ALA A 42 -12.25 -15.38 -9.94
N TYR A 43 -12.73 -14.73 -10.99
CA TYR A 43 -13.65 -15.30 -11.98
C TYR A 43 -13.01 -15.20 -13.37
N GLY A 44 -12.87 -16.33 -14.04
CA GLY A 44 -12.25 -16.42 -15.36
C GLY A 44 -12.17 -17.84 -15.87
N SER A 45 -11.55 -18.04 -17.02
CA SER A 45 -11.32 -19.39 -17.56
C SER A 45 -10.38 -20.19 -16.66
N ALA A 46 -10.50 -21.52 -16.67
CA ALA A 46 -9.62 -22.40 -15.89
C ALA A 46 -8.14 -22.16 -16.18
N ASP A 47 -7.78 -21.92 -17.45
CA ASP A 47 -6.40 -21.59 -17.85
C ASP A 47 -5.92 -20.24 -17.28
N ALA A 48 -6.76 -19.19 -17.33
CA ALA A 48 -6.41 -17.89 -16.76
C ALA A 48 -6.20 -17.98 -15.24
N LEU A 49 -7.06 -18.69 -14.53
CA LEU A 49 -6.97 -18.90 -13.09
C LEU A 49 -5.71 -19.72 -12.70
N ALA A 50 -5.40 -20.76 -13.48
CA ALA A 50 -4.17 -21.54 -13.26
C ALA A 50 -2.91 -20.71 -13.49
N ARG A 51 -2.88 -19.89 -14.56
CA ARG A 51 -1.77 -18.95 -14.81
C ARG A 51 -1.65 -17.90 -13.71
N MET A 52 -2.78 -17.36 -13.24
CA MET A 52 -2.76 -16.42 -12.12
C MET A 52 -2.12 -17.05 -10.88
N ALA A 53 -2.57 -18.23 -10.46
CA ALA A 53 -2.04 -18.92 -9.28
C ALA A 53 -0.53 -19.22 -9.38
N ALA A 54 -0.02 -19.55 -10.58
CA ALA A 54 1.40 -19.77 -10.82
C ALA A 54 2.19 -18.44 -10.71
N ARG A 55 1.73 -17.38 -11.40
CA ARG A 55 2.40 -16.08 -11.46
C ARG A 55 2.39 -15.33 -10.14
N LEU A 56 1.39 -15.55 -9.27
CA LEU A 56 1.39 -15.01 -7.91
C LEU A 56 2.64 -15.43 -7.11
N ARG A 57 3.24 -16.59 -7.41
CA ARG A 57 4.47 -17.06 -6.77
C ARG A 57 5.73 -16.55 -7.46
N THR A 58 5.73 -16.54 -8.79
CA THR A 58 6.95 -16.32 -9.59
C THR A 58 7.22 -14.87 -9.93
N GLU A 59 6.19 -14.01 -9.89
CA GLU A 59 6.26 -12.60 -10.29
C GLU A 59 5.86 -11.65 -9.17
N ALA A 60 5.83 -12.14 -7.93
CA ALA A 60 5.53 -11.31 -6.76
C ALA A 60 6.48 -10.11 -6.66
N PRO A 61 6.03 -8.97 -6.12
CA PRO A 61 6.90 -7.81 -5.90
C PRO A 61 8.16 -8.21 -5.13
N PRO A 62 9.32 -7.58 -5.38
CA PRO A 62 10.60 -7.97 -4.77
C PRO A 62 10.61 -8.00 -3.23
N GLN A 63 9.74 -7.21 -2.61
CA GLN A 63 9.60 -7.15 -1.15
C GLN A 63 8.59 -8.17 -0.61
N ALA A 64 7.84 -8.85 -1.47
CA ALA A 64 6.91 -9.89 -1.09
C ALA A 64 7.63 -11.23 -0.94
N SER A 65 7.19 -12.01 0.05
CA SER A 65 7.58 -13.41 0.20
C SER A 65 6.31 -14.26 0.23
N VAL A 66 6.03 -14.97 -0.86
CA VAL A 66 4.86 -15.84 -0.97
C VAL A 66 5.21 -17.23 -0.46
N GLU A 67 4.68 -17.59 0.70
CA GLU A 67 4.89 -18.89 1.33
C GLU A 67 3.86 -19.92 0.89
N SER A 68 2.61 -19.49 0.75
CA SER A 68 1.50 -20.37 0.35
C SER A 68 0.56 -19.70 -0.64
N VAL A 69 0.02 -20.50 -1.56
CA VAL A 69 -1.10 -20.12 -2.43
C VAL A 69 -2.08 -21.29 -2.43
N THR A 70 -3.27 -21.06 -1.90
CA THR A 70 -4.33 -22.06 -1.84
C THR A 70 -5.46 -21.62 -2.77
N VAL A 71 -5.92 -22.52 -3.61
CA VAL A 71 -7.03 -22.27 -4.57
C VAL A 71 -8.22 -23.15 -4.19
N ARG A 72 -9.38 -22.54 -4.00
CA ARG A 72 -10.62 -23.23 -3.66
C ARG A 72 -11.75 -22.76 -4.58
N PRO A 73 -12.71 -23.63 -4.93
CA PRO A 73 -13.93 -23.17 -5.59
C PRO A 73 -14.65 -22.12 -4.71
N LEU A 74 -15.18 -21.07 -5.33
CA LEU A 74 -16.18 -20.22 -4.66
C LEU A 74 -17.53 -20.96 -4.64
N PRO A 75 -18.34 -20.75 -3.61
CA PRO A 75 -19.73 -21.22 -3.63
C PRO A 75 -20.49 -20.64 -4.84
N ASP A 76 -21.36 -21.44 -5.45
CA ASP A 76 -22.13 -21.03 -6.64
C ASP A 76 -23.08 -19.84 -6.39
N ALA A 77 -23.24 -19.43 -5.14
CA ALA A 77 -24.13 -18.33 -4.74
C ALA A 77 -23.50 -16.93 -4.83
N ASP A 78 -22.19 -16.81 -5.02
CA ASP A 78 -21.57 -15.50 -5.12
C ASP A 78 -21.74 -14.95 -6.55
N PRO A 79 -22.40 -13.79 -6.72
CA PRO A 79 -22.59 -13.21 -8.04
C PRO A 79 -21.25 -12.88 -8.67
N VAL A 80 -21.06 -13.29 -9.93
CA VAL A 80 -19.90 -12.88 -10.71
C VAL A 80 -19.95 -11.35 -10.87
N PRO A 81 -18.90 -10.60 -10.50
CA PRO A 81 -18.91 -9.16 -10.68
C PRO A 81 -19.08 -8.77 -12.14
N ASP A 82 -20.04 -7.90 -12.41
CA ASP A 82 -20.37 -7.44 -13.77
C ASP A 82 -19.26 -6.63 -14.45
N ALA A 83 -18.28 -6.14 -13.70
CA ALA A 83 -17.26 -5.26 -14.24
C ALA A 83 -15.88 -5.44 -13.57
N GLY A 84 -14.91 -5.90 -14.37
CA GLY A 84 -13.47 -5.77 -14.10
C GLY A 84 -12.96 -6.43 -12.83
N PHE A 85 -11.76 -6.03 -12.44
CA PHE A 85 -11.10 -6.45 -11.20
C PHE A 85 -10.85 -5.24 -10.32
N ARG A 86 -11.08 -5.36 -9.00
CA ARG A 86 -10.93 -4.23 -8.06
C ARG A 86 -10.11 -4.60 -6.83
N VAL A 87 -9.50 -3.60 -6.22
CA VAL A 87 -8.98 -3.70 -4.86
C VAL A 87 -10.14 -3.36 -3.91
N ALA A 88 -10.51 -4.29 -3.05
CA ALA A 88 -11.60 -4.14 -2.09
C ALA A 88 -11.06 -3.80 -0.71
N ASP A 89 -11.93 -3.26 0.14
CA ASP A 89 -11.63 -3.00 1.54
C ASP A 89 -11.25 -4.29 2.26
N SER A 90 -10.40 -4.16 3.26
CA SER A 90 -9.92 -5.31 4.02
C SER A 90 -11.02 -5.95 4.86
N GLY A 91 -10.98 -7.27 4.94
CA GLY A 91 -11.90 -8.05 5.78
C GLY A 91 -11.52 -7.97 7.26
N THR A 92 -12.52 -8.18 8.13
CA THR A 92 -12.39 -8.07 9.59
C THR A 92 -11.78 -9.28 10.28
N HIS A 93 -11.31 -10.28 9.55
CA HIS A 93 -10.76 -11.51 10.13
C HIS A 93 -9.49 -11.23 10.94
N ARG A 94 -9.55 -11.51 12.25
CA ARG A 94 -8.42 -11.43 13.16
C ARG A 94 -7.68 -12.76 13.17
N THR A 95 -6.45 -12.80 12.65
CA THR A 95 -5.53 -13.92 12.88
C THR A 95 -4.44 -13.52 13.86
N THR A 96 -3.98 -14.46 14.66
CA THR A 96 -2.98 -14.24 15.71
C THR A 96 -1.54 -14.26 15.21
N ASP A 97 -1.28 -14.86 14.04
CA ASP A 97 0.05 -14.96 13.46
C ASP A 97 0.23 -13.89 12.38
N ARG A 98 0.86 -12.78 12.75
CA ARG A 98 1.04 -11.61 11.89
C ARG A 98 2.51 -11.29 11.77
N LEU A 99 3.06 -11.55 10.59
CA LEU A 99 4.38 -11.05 10.23
C LEU A 99 4.24 -9.63 9.69
N PHE A 100 4.76 -8.67 10.44
CA PHE A 100 4.99 -7.33 9.91
C PHE A 100 6.27 -7.38 9.09
N PRO A 101 6.23 -6.97 7.82
CA PRO A 101 7.47 -6.78 7.09
C PRO A 101 8.28 -5.67 7.77
N PRO A 102 9.60 -5.81 7.87
CA PRO A 102 10.46 -4.75 8.40
C PRO A 102 10.39 -3.52 7.51
N ASP A 103 10.68 -2.36 8.06
CA ASP A 103 10.89 -1.15 7.28
C ASP A 103 11.99 -1.38 6.25
N LEU A 104 11.71 -0.99 5.02
CA LEU A 104 12.67 -1.03 3.92
C LEU A 104 13.26 0.35 3.68
N ALA A 105 14.43 0.40 3.08
CA ALA A 105 15.03 1.64 2.61
C ALA A 105 14.14 2.30 1.54
N ILE A 106 14.29 3.61 1.40
CA ILE A 106 13.68 4.35 0.29
C ILE A 106 14.06 3.72 -1.05
N CYS A 107 13.11 3.51 -1.95
CA CYS A 107 13.38 2.95 -3.26
C CYS A 107 14.09 3.97 -4.18
N PRO A 108 14.80 3.51 -5.24
CA PRO A 108 15.52 4.41 -6.15
C PRO A 108 14.65 5.49 -6.79
N ASP A 109 13.41 5.15 -7.15
CA ASP A 109 12.48 6.12 -7.75
C ASP A 109 12.07 7.23 -6.77
N CYS A 110 11.75 6.86 -5.52
CA CYS A 110 11.45 7.85 -4.49
C CYS A 110 12.69 8.68 -4.12
N LEU A 111 13.89 8.10 -4.18
CA LEU A 111 15.12 8.83 -3.96
C LEU A 111 15.37 9.84 -5.10
N ALA A 112 15.11 9.47 -6.34
CA ALA A 112 15.21 10.36 -7.49
C ALA A 112 14.26 11.56 -7.35
N GLU A 113 12.97 11.30 -7.05
CA GLU A 113 11.98 12.37 -6.82
C GLU A 113 12.34 13.27 -5.64
N LEU A 114 12.85 12.69 -4.54
CA LEU A 114 13.32 13.45 -3.38
C LEU A 114 14.45 14.44 -3.73
N ALA A 115 15.29 14.11 -4.71
CA ALA A 115 16.42 14.90 -5.16
C ALA A 115 16.09 15.85 -6.34
N ASP A 116 14.96 15.67 -7.01
CA ASP A 116 14.57 16.46 -8.18
C ASP A 116 13.83 17.73 -7.77
N PRO A 117 14.43 18.94 -8.00
CA PRO A 117 13.76 20.22 -7.72
C PRO A 117 12.44 20.44 -8.49
N GLY A 118 12.22 19.70 -9.58
CA GLY A 118 10.97 19.75 -10.35
C GLY A 118 9.87 18.87 -9.79
N ASP A 119 10.17 17.95 -8.87
CA ASP A 119 9.17 17.06 -8.28
C ASP A 119 8.45 17.73 -7.10
N ARG A 120 7.15 17.48 -6.99
CA ARG A 120 6.32 18.02 -5.90
C ARG A 120 6.69 17.48 -4.51
N ARG A 121 7.47 16.42 -4.42
CA ARG A 121 8.03 15.83 -3.19
C ARG A 121 9.52 16.11 -3.04
N TYR A 122 10.05 17.09 -3.78
CA TYR A 122 11.42 17.54 -3.59
C TYR A 122 11.71 17.80 -2.11
N ARG A 123 12.74 17.17 -1.58
CA ARG A 123 13.18 17.27 -0.17
C ARG A 123 12.10 16.91 0.86
N TYR A 124 11.07 16.16 0.47
CA TYR A 124 10.04 15.70 1.40
C TYR A 124 10.46 14.38 2.08
N PRO A 125 10.82 14.39 3.39
CA PRO A 125 11.46 13.25 4.05
C PRO A 125 10.54 12.06 4.26
N PHE A 126 9.21 12.26 4.20
CA PHE A 126 8.20 11.18 4.35
C PHE A 126 7.71 10.64 2.99
N ILE A 127 8.50 10.87 1.93
CA ILE A 127 8.18 10.32 0.61
C ILE A 127 8.11 8.79 0.65
N ASN A 128 7.07 8.23 0.03
CA ASN A 128 6.84 6.79 0.00
C ASN A 128 6.09 6.35 -1.26
N CYS A 129 6.21 5.07 -1.61
CA CYS A 129 5.40 4.38 -2.62
C CYS A 129 5.28 2.90 -2.24
N THR A 130 4.56 2.09 -3.02
CA THR A 130 4.44 0.65 -2.76
C THR A 130 5.78 -0.08 -2.82
N GLY A 131 6.74 0.39 -3.64
CA GLY A 131 8.10 -0.15 -3.72
C GLY A 131 8.98 0.14 -2.49
N CYS A 132 8.65 1.15 -1.67
CA CYS A 132 9.32 1.41 -0.40
C CYS A 132 8.85 0.49 0.74
N GLY A 133 7.78 -0.26 0.51
CA GLY A 133 7.19 -1.10 1.55
C GLY A 133 6.46 -0.32 2.65
N PRO A 134 5.98 -1.01 3.68
CA PRO A 134 5.28 -0.41 4.81
C PRO A 134 6.23 0.37 5.71
N ARG A 135 5.65 1.07 6.69
CA ARG A 135 6.36 1.73 7.78
C ARG A 135 5.76 1.22 9.10
N ALA A 136 6.50 0.40 9.81
CA ALA A 136 6.05 -0.20 11.08
C ALA A 136 5.68 0.87 12.11
N THR A 137 6.40 1.99 12.11
CA THR A 137 6.20 3.11 13.06
C THR A 137 4.87 3.83 12.94
N ILE A 138 4.14 3.68 11.82
CA ILE A 138 2.83 4.32 11.65
C ILE A 138 1.66 3.35 11.88
N ILE A 139 1.91 2.08 12.14
CA ILE A 139 0.85 1.06 12.21
C ILE A 139 0.25 1.04 13.60
N ASP A 140 -1.04 1.34 13.71
CA ASP A 140 -1.81 1.24 14.96
C ASP A 140 -2.43 -0.15 15.10
N SER A 141 -2.94 -0.70 14.00
CA SER A 141 -3.59 -2.00 13.99
C SER A 141 -3.50 -2.68 12.62
N LEU A 142 -3.90 -3.95 12.54
CA LEU A 142 -4.04 -4.67 11.28
C LEU A 142 -5.52 -4.88 10.95
N PRO A 143 -5.87 -4.95 9.67
CA PRO A 143 -5.01 -5.05 8.48
C PRO A 143 -4.24 -3.75 8.19
N TYR A 144 -3.14 -3.85 7.43
CA TYR A 144 -2.35 -2.69 7.02
C TYR A 144 -3.10 -1.92 5.91
N ASP A 145 -3.92 -1.00 6.35
CA ASP A 145 -4.67 -0.05 5.51
C ASP A 145 -4.60 1.33 6.16
N ARG A 146 -4.70 2.40 5.38
CA ARG A 146 -4.56 3.77 5.88
C ARG A 146 -5.41 4.10 7.12
N PRO A 147 -6.68 3.68 7.24
CA PRO A 147 -7.47 3.89 8.46
C PRO A 147 -6.94 3.17 9.71
N SER A 148 -6.07 2.17 9.53
CA SER A 148 -5.41 1.42 10.62
C SER A 148 -3.99 1.92 10.90
N THR A 149 -3.66 3.13 10.47
CA THR A 149 -2.36 3.78 10.66
C THR A 149 -2.53 5.21 11.15
N THR A 150 -1.49 5.79 11.75
CA THR A 150 -1.46 7.22 12.13
C THR A 150 -1.63 8.16 10.93
N MET A 151 -1.56 7.65 9.70
CA MET A 151 -1.82 8.44 8.49
C MET A 151 -3.30 8.75 8.27
N VAL A 152 -4.21 8.19 9.06
CA VAL A 152 -5.66 8.52 9.04
C VAL A 152 -5.89 10.00 9.32
N ASP A 153 -5.04 10.62 10.15
CA ASP A 153 -5.13 12.04 10.50
C ASP A 153 -4.69 12.98 9.36
N PHE A 154 -4.05 12.45 8.33
CA PHE A 154 -3.55 13.19 7.17
C PHE A 154 -4.41 12.92 5.95
N ALA A 155 -5.49 13.70 5.77
CA ALA A 155 -6.35 13.58 4.60
C ALA A 155 -5.55 13.84 3.30
N LEU A 156 -5.72 12.96 2.31
CA LEU A 156 -5.03 13.10 1.02
C LEU A 156 -5.49 14.36 0.29
N CYS A 157 -4.53 15.18 -0.15
CA CYS A 157 -4.83 16.25 -1.11
C CYS A 157 -5.26 15.65 -2.47
N PRO A 158 -5.92 16.43 -3.34
CA PRO A 158 -6.41 15.92 -4.62
C PRO A 158 -5.35 15.20 -5.46
N ALA A 159 -4.12 15.72 -5.51
CA ALA A 159 -3.03 15.11 -6.26
C ALA A 159 -2.57 13.77 -5.65
N CYS A 160 -2.47 13.67 -4.31
CA CYS A 160 -2.16 12.40 -3.66
C CYS A 160 -3.31 11.40 -3.76
N LEU A 161 -4.56 11.86 -3.76
CA LEU A 161 -5.73 11.00 -3.94
C LEU A 161 -5.74 10.37 -5.33
N VAL A 162 -5.44 11.14 -6.39
CA VAL A 162 -5.31 10.61 -7.75
C VAL A 162 -4.27 9.50 -7.81
N GLU A 163 -3.06 9.73 -7.30
CA GLU A 163 -2.01 8.69 -7.27
C GLU A 163 -2.42 7.47 -6.44
N TYR A 164 -3.10 7.68 -5.31
CA TYR A 164 -3.55 6.60 -4.43
C TYR A 164 -4.62 5.72 -5.07
N THR A 165 -5.48 6.29 -5.92
CA THR A 165 -6.61 5.59 -6.56
C THR A 165 -6.34 5.14 -7.99
N ASP A 166 -5.26 5.61 -8.63
CA ASP A 166 -4.90 5.19 -9.99
C ASP A 166 -4.11 3.87 -9.98
N PRO A 167 -4.68 2.79 -10.53
CA PRO A 167 -4.01 1.49 -10.61
C PRO A 167 -2.70 1.49 -11.43
N ALA A 168 -2.49 2.48 -12.29
CA ALA A 168 -1.27 2.64 -13.07
C ALA A 168 -0.15 3.33 -12.27
N ASP A 169 -0.50 4.06 -11.20
CA ASP A 169 0.47 4.78 -10.39
C ASP A 169 1.22 3.84 -9.42
N ARG A 170 2.50 4.13 -9.19
CA ARG A 170 3.33 3.38 -8.23
C ARG A 170 2.93 3.65 -6.76
N ARG A 171 2.04 4.60 -6.50
CA ARG A 171 1.45 4.90 -5.20
C ARG A 171 0.04 4.37 -5.03
N PHE A 172 -0.45 3.60 -6.00
CA PHE A 172 -1.75 2.94 -5.90
C PHE A 172 -1.84 2.10 -4.62
N HIS A 173 -2.75 2.49 -3.71
CA HIS A 173 -2.86 1.89 -2.37
C HIS A 173 -1.55 1.84 -1.57
N ALA A 174 -0.68 2.85 -1.72
CA ALA A 174 0.44 3.06 -0.82
C ALA A 174 -0.06 3.78 0.45
N GLU A 175 -0.30 3.04 1.52
CA GLU A 175 -0.97 3.54 2.73
C GLU A 175 -0.27 4.77 3.36
N PRO A 176 1.11 4.87 3.37
CA PRO A 176 1.82 6.03 3.89
C PRO A 176 1.88 7.21 2.92
N VAL A 177 1.25 7.14 1.74
CA VAL A 177 1.39 8.21 0.74
C VAL A 177 0.99 9.57 1.29
N ALA A 178 1.86 10.56 1.04
CA ALA A 178 1.67 11.95 1.40
C ALA A 178 2.56 12.85 0.52
N CYS A 179 2.42 14.16 0.70
CA CYS A 179 3.33 15.18 0.16
C CYS A 179 3.40 16.36 1.15
N PRO A 180 4.27 17.35 0.92
CA PRO A 180 4.40 18.51 1.82
C PRO A 180 3.07 19.23 2.11
N ALA A 181 2.09 19.17 1.18
CA ALA A 181 0.81 19.84 1.33
C ALA A 181 -0.23 19.06 2.17
N CYS A 182 -0.06 17.77 2.38
CA CYS A 182 -1.08 16.95 3.03
C CYS A 182 -0.54 15.93 4.04
N GLY A 183 0.75 15.85 4.24
CA GLY A 183 1.38 14.88 5.15
C GLY A 183 2.10 15.54 6.31
N PRO A 184 2.77 14.73 7.14
CA PRO A 184 3.56 15.21 8.26
C PRO A 184 4.70 16.11 7.78
N THR A 185 5.09 17.05 8.63
CA THR A 185 6.20 17.97 8.38
C THR A 185 7.27 17.86 9.47
N LEU A 186 8.52 18.16 9.13
CA LEU A 186 9.59 18.28 10.12
C LEU A 186 9.78 19.76 10.50
N ARG A 187 9.92 19.99 11.80
CA ARG A 187 10.31 21.28 12.35
C ARG A 187 11.55 21.12 13.23
N TRP A 188 12.54 21.95 12.99
CA TRP A 188 13.65 22.05 13.91
C TRP A 188 13.28 22.93 15.09
N VAL A 189 13.42 22.41 16.32
CA VAL A 189 13.22 23.17 17.56
C VAL A 189 14.55 23.24 18.30
N SER A 190 15.04 24.45 18.56
CA SER A 190 16.28 24.69 19.32
C SER A 190 15.93 25.51 20.57
N GLY A 191 16.65 25.25 21.69
CA GLY A 191 16.51 25.99 22.93
C GLY A 191 15.65 25.28 24.00
N PRO A 192 15.35 25.99 25.13
CA PRO A 192 14.67 25.42 26.28
C PRO A 192 13.23 24.93 25.99
N ASP A 193 12.62 25.34 24.89
CA ASP A 193 11.29 24.92 24.46
C ASP A 193 11.28 23.58 23.72
N ALA A 194 12.41 22.89 23.63
CA ALA A 194 12.53 21.54 23.04
C ALA A 194 12.01 20.43 23.97
N ALA A 195 10.90 20.68 24.70
CA ALA A 195 10.27 19.67 25.55
C ALA A 195 9.59 18.59 24.70
N PRO A 196 9.75 17.28 25.02
CA PRO A 196 9.00 16.22 24.40
C PRO A 196 7.54 16.32 24.87
N GLY A 197 6.63 16.63 23.94
CA GLY A 197 5.19 16.58 24.26
C GLY A 197 4.35 17.79 23.84
N GLY A 198 4.74 18.56 22.86
CA GLY A 198 3.87 19.59 22.26
C GLY A 198 3.03 19.04 21.12
N ASP A 199 1.76 19.34 21.15
CA ASP A 199 0.72 18.96 20.18
C ASP A 199 1.18 19.11 18.70
N ALA A 200 0.69 18.22 17.86
CA ALA A 200 0.90 18.24 16.41
C ALA A 200 0.55 19.62 15.85
N VAL A 201 1.56 20.40 15.48
CA VAL A 201 1.35 21.74 14.92
C VAL A 201 1.13 21.61 13.42
N THR A 202 -0.04 22.05 12.99
CA THR A 202 -0.36 22.34 11.60
C THR A 202 0.68 23.28 11.00
N GLY A 203 1.25 22.87 9.84
CA GLY A 203 2.47 23.45 9.32
C GLY A 203 2.36 24.87 8.79
N ASP A 204 3.43 25.61 9.01
CA ASP A 204 3.85 26.69 8.14
C ASP A 204 5.17 26.28 7.44
N ALA A 205 5.19 26.40 6.12
CA ALA A 205 6.35 26.07 5.31
C ALA A 205 7.50 27.04 5.65
N VAL A 206 8.60 26.51 6.18
CA VAL A 206 9.83 27.30 6.35
C VAL A 206 10.59 27.28 5.03
N THR A 207 10.52 28.39 4.30
CA THR A 207 11.50 28.74 3.27
C THR A 207 12.76 29.20 3.98
N GLY A 208 13.72 28.31 4.15
CA GLY A 208 15.05 28.70 4.63
C GLY A 208 15.93 29.05 3.46
N ASP A 209 16.22 30.34 3.28
CA ASP A 209 17.32 30.81 2.45
C ASP A 209 18.65 30.36 3.09
N ALA A 210 19.38 29.54 2.35
CA ALA A 210 20.77 29.23 2.69
C ALA A 210 21.69 30.18 1.89
N ALA A 211 22.38 31.04 2.61
CA ALA A 211 23.50 31.79 2.09
C ALA A 211 24.73 30.87 1.94
#